data_db1a5f3e5e6a74fc7a4ba1ff07320759
#
_entry.id   db1a5f3e5e6a74fc7a4ba1ff07320759
#
_cell.length_a   1.000
_cell.length_b   1.000
_cell.length_c   1.000
_cell.angle_alpha   90.00
_cell.angle_beta   90.00
_cell.angle_gamma   90.00
#
_symmetry.space_group_name_H-M   'P 1'
#
loop_
_entity.id
_entity.type
_entity.pdbx_description
1 polymer ?
#
loop_
_entity_poly.entity_id
_entity_poly.type
_entity_poly.pdbx_seq_one_letter_code
_entity_poly.pdbx_strand_id
1 'polypeptide(L)'
;MKYDFDTIISRRGTNSYKWDIPEEENVLPMWVADMDFRTAPAIIDALQKRVAHGIFGYTKVPEAYYDAVVRWFDDRHRWQVDSRWIIYTSGVVPALSAIIKALAMPGDKVIVQTPAYNCFYSSIRNDGCELFANNLIYQDGRYVIDFADLERKASDPKAKILLLCNPHNPVGRVWTPEELQHIGDICLRNEVFVVADEIHCELTYEGYDYTPFASLSERFLQNSVTCVSPSKAFNLAGLQIANIIAADEEMRRRIDRAININEVCDVNPFGVIATMAAYNEGGEWLDALRKYLRGNYEYLCRFFKERLPQYPVLPLEGTYLVWIDCSASGINSDAVALRLQEQQHLMVNSGTMYGPGGEGFIRLNIACPRALLADGLERMARLFYREVF
;
A
#
# COMPACT_ATOMS: atom_id res chain seq x y z
N MET A 1 5.48 8.72 25.47
CA MET A 1 6.18 8.55 24.18
C MET A 1 6.65 9.93 23.69
N LYS A 2 7.71 10.00 22.90
CA LYS A 2 8.22 11.26 22.32
C LYS A 2 7.23 11.89 21.34
N TYR A 3 6.40 11.07 20.70
CA TYR A 3 5.38 11.47 19.72
C TYR A 3 3.99 11.07 20.22
N ASP A 4 3.01 11.93 19.92
CA ASP A 4 1.62 11.74 20.33
C ASP A 4 0.81 11.09 19.17
N PHE A 5 0.32 9.88 19.42
CA PHE A 5 -0.59 9.17 18.52
C PHE A 5 -1.97 8.94 19.17
N ASP A 6 -2.20 9.43 20.38
CA ASP A 6 -3.47 9.23 21.10
C ASP A 6 -4.44 10.42 20.98
N THR A 7 -3.92 11.62 20.67
CA THR A 7 -4.78 12.78 20.47
C THR A 7 -5.65 12.62 19.22
N ILE A 8 -6.97 12.68 19.41
CA ILE A 8 -7.95 12.68 18.30
C ILE A 8 -7.96 14.07 17.66
N ILE A 9 -7.65 14.11 16.37
CA ILE A 9 -7.67 15.32 15.56
C ILE A 9 -8.86 15.24 14.61
N SER A 10 -9.80 16.20 14.72
CA SER A 10 -10.93 16.23 13.80
C SER A 10 -10.46 16.46 12.36
N ARG A 11 -10.95 15.61 11.46
CA ARG A 11 -10.75 15.73 10.02
C ARG A 11 -12.05 16.07 9.28
N ARG A 12 -13.18 16.19 9.99
CA ARG A 12 -14.45 16.62 9.43
C ARG A 12 -14.37 18.08 8.98
N GLY A 13 -14.94 18.39 7.83
CA GLY A 13 -14.93 19.73 7.25
C GLY A 13 -13.56 20.18 6.70
N THR A 14 -12.64 19.23 6.45
CA THR A 14 -11.33 19.51 5.86
C THR A 14 -11.21 19.02 4.41
N ASN A 15 -12.29 18.60 3.79
CA ASN A 15 -12.35 17.90 2.52
C ASN A 15 -11.61 16.55 2.55
N SER A 16 -11.58 15.90 3.70
CA SER A 16 -10.96 14.60 3.85
C SER A 16 -11.76 13.54 3.11
N TYR A 17 -11.15 12.88 2.11
CA TYR A 17 -11.79 11.77 1.40
C TYR A 17 -12.26 10.64 2.34
N LYS A 18 -11.52 10.39 3.42
CA LYS A 18 -11.88 9.38 4.42
C LYS A 18 -13.06 9.82 5.29
N TRP A 19 -13.05 11.07 5.79
CA TRP A 19 -13.96 11.54 6.82
C TRP A 19 -15.19 12.29 6.28
N ASP A 20 -15.09 12.95 5.12
CA ASP A 20 -16.17 13.79 4.59
C ASP A 20 -16.98 13.11 3.47
N ILE A 21 -16.59 11.91 2.99
CA ILE A 21 -17.42 11.08 2.11
C ILE A 21 -18.65 10.52 2.83
N PRO A 22 -18.57 9.95 4.06
CA PRO A 22 -19.78 9.63 4.81
C PRO A 22 -20.52 10.92 5.19
N GLU A 23 -21.74 11.10 4.69
CA GLU A 23 -22.56 12.30 4.95
C GLU A 23 -22.98 12.40 6.42
N GLU A 24 -23.19 11.27 7.09
CA GLU A 24 -23.58 11.21 8.49
C GLU A 24 -22.38 11.49 9.41
N GLU A 25 -22.52 12.49 10.29
CA GLU A 25 -21.46 12.93 11.20
C GLU A 25 -20.98 11.84 12.19
N ASN A 26 -21.89 10.92 12.57
CA ASN A 26 -21.62 9.85 13.55
C ASN A 26 -20.94 8.61 12.95
N VAL A 27 -20.74 8.56 11.62
CA VAL A 27 -20.02 7.46 10.97
C VAL A 27 -18.53 7.55 11.28
N LEU A 28 -17.98 6.48 11.86
CA LEU A 28 -16.54 6.30 12.10
C LEU A 28 -15.92 5.63 10.86
N PRO A 29 -15.06 6.33 10.09
CA PRO A 29 -14.46 5.76 8.90
C PRO A 29 -13.15 5.05 9.22
N MET A 30 -13.10 3.73 8.98
CA MET A 30 -11.92 2.89 9.10
C MET A 30 -11.60 2.14 7.79
N TRP A 31 -11.84 2.79 6.66
CA TRP A 31 -11.81 2.19 5.32
C TRP A 31 -10.63 2.64 4.42
N VAL A 32 -10.35 3.94 4.33
CA VAL A 32 -9.27 4.46 3.48
C VAL A 32 -7.91 4.21 4.09
N ALA A 33 -6.92 3.88 3.26
CA ALA A 33 -5.54 3.64 3.67
C ALA A 33 -4.75 4.97 3.81
N ASP A 34 -5.22 5.84 4.71
CA ASP A 34 -4.49 6.98 5.28
C ASP A 34 -4.58 6.94 6.81
N MET A 35 -3.84 7.77 7.51
CA MET A 35 -3.76 7.75 8.97
C MET A 35 -4.51 8.92 9.59
N ASP A 36 -4.98 8.75 10.83
CA ASP A 36 -5.57 9.81 11.63
C ASP A 36 -4.57 10.43 12.63
N PHE A 37 -3.28 10.41 12.26
CA PHE A 37 -2.18 11.02 12.99
C PHE A 37 -1.60 12.19 12.22
N ARG A 38 -1.06 13.17 12.94
CA ARG A 38 -0.16 14.14 12.31
C ARG A 38 1.07 13.43 11.79
N THR A 39 1.57 13.87 10.63
CA THR A 39 2.88 13.43 10.12
C THR A 39 4.02 13.89 11.05
N ALA A 40 5.25 13.43 10.75
CA ALA A 40 6.43 13.77 11.52
C ALA A 40 6.62 15.30 11.65
N PRO A 41 7.00 15.83 12.84
CA PRO A 41 7.19 17.26 13.04
C PRO A 41 8.15 17.91 12.04
N ALA A 42 9.25 17.25 11.69
CA ALA A 42 10.21 17.74 10.71
C ALA A 42 9.57 18.02 9.33
N ILE A 43 8.60 17.20 8.94
CA ILE A 43 7.87 17.39 7.68
C ILE A 43 6.97 18.63 7.77
N ILE A 44 6.26 18.80 8.89
CA ILE A 44 5.40 19.98 9.13
C ILE A 44 6.25 21.26 9.08
N ASP A 45 7.39 21.27 9.77
CA ASP A 45 8.30 22.43 9.82
C ASP A 45 8.86 22.77 8.43
N ALA A 46 9.24 21.78 7.65
CA ALA A 46 9.73 21.96 6.30
C ALA A 46 8.65 22.54 5.36
N LEU A 47 7.42 22.03 5.45
CA LEU A 47 6.28 22.54 4.69
C LEU A 47 5.92 23.96 5.09
N GLN A 48 5.92 24.30 6.38
CA GLN A 48 5.64 25.66 6.87
C GLN A 48 6.67 26.66 6.34
N LYS A 49 7.96 26.31 6.34
CA LYS A 49 9.01 27.15 5.75
C LYS A 49 8.76 27.40 4.26
N ARG A 50 8.33 26.38 3.52
CA ARG A 50 8.03 26.51 2.09
C ARG A 50 6.80 27.38 1.84
N VAL A 51 5.75 27.23 2.64
CA VAL A 51 4.55 28.07 2.58
C VAL A 51 4.89 29.52 2.89
N ALA A 52 5.69 29.77 3.93
CA ALA A 52 6.11 31.12 4.32
C ALA A 52 6.93 31.86 3.25
N HIS A 53 7.63 31.12 2.34
CA HIS A 53 8.31 31.71 1.20
C HIS A 53 7.34 32.40 0.21
N GLY A 54 6.11 31.87 0.03
CA GLY A 54 5.01 32.53 -0.66
C GLY A 54 5.07 32.53 -2.21
N ILE A 55 6.09 31.96 -2.83
CA ILE A 55 6.22 31.88 -4.31
C ILE A 55 6.14 30.43 -4.74
N PHE A 56 5.10 30.06 -5.49
CA PHE A 56 4.78 28.68 -5.90
C PHE A 56 4.93 28.50 -7.42
N GLY A 57 6.09 28.93 -7.96
CA GLY A 57 6.44 28.73 -9.36
C GLY A 57 6.88 27.31 -9.67
N TYR A 58 7.19 27.04 -10.93
CA TYR A 58 7.70 25.73 -11.39
C TYR A 58 8.89 25.27 -10.55
N THR A 59 8.88 23.99 -10.19
CA THR A 59 9.88 23.38 -9.32
C THR A 59 10.58 22.26 -10.05
N LYS A 60 11.89 22.15 -9.87
CA LYS A 60 12.67 20.97 -10.27
C LYS A 60 12.93 20.08 -9.04
N VAL A 61 13.13 18.79 -9.26
CA VAL A 61 13.64 17.90 -8.24
C VAL A 61 15.13 18.16 -8.02
N PRO A 62 15.58 18.59 -6.82
CA PRO A 62 17.00 18.85 -6.56
C PRO A 62 17.78 17.53 -6.35
N GLU A 63 19.10 17.56 -6.53
CA GLU A 63 19.97 16.41 -6.26
C GLU A 63 19.82 15.88 -4.83
N ALA A 64 19.69 16.77 -3.84
CA ALA A 64 19.47 16.43 -2.44
C ALA A 64 18.22 15.58 -2.19
N TYR A 65 17.24 15.60 -3.07
CA TYR A 65 16.08 14.71 -3.04
C TYR A 65 16.49 13.28 -3.35
N TYR A 66 17.22 13.08 -4.44
CA TYR A 66 17.72 11.77 -4.84
C TYR A 66 18.69 11.19 -3.80
N ASP A 67 19.57 12.04 -3.25
CA ASP A 67 20.47 11.66 -2.16
C ASP A 67 19.70 11.20 -0.91
N ALA A 68 18.58 11.84 -0.59
CA ALA A 68 17.74 11.45 0.54
C ALA A 68 17.10 10.07 0.30
N VAL A 69 16.59 9.81 -0.91
CA VAL A 69 16.03 8.51 -1.29
C VAL A 69 17.11 7.42 -1.25
N VAL A 70 18.25 7.65 -1.87
CA VAL A 70 19.37 6.69 -1.92
C VAL A 70 19.83 6.31 -0.50
N ARG A 71 20.12 7.32 0.34
CA ARG A 71 20.52 7.09 1.74
C ARG A 71 19.48 6.32 2.53
N TRP A 72 18.22 6.67 2.36
CA TRP A 72 17.13 6.00 3.08
C TRP A 72 17.08 4.49 2.78
N PHE A 73 17.17 4.12 1.51
CA PHE A 73 17.14 2.70 1.12
C PHE A 73 18.42 1.96 1.49
N ASP A 74 19.58 2.59 1.46
CA ASP A 74 20.82 2.01 1.92
C ASP A 74 20.80 1.78 3.43
N ASP A 75 20.47 2.80 4.21
CA ASP A 75 20.46 2.76 5.68
C ASP A 75 19.41 1.80 6.25
N ARG A 76 18.18 1.82 5.70
CA ARG A 76 17.04 1.07 6.24
C ARG A 76 16.89 -0.34 5.65
N HIS A 77 17.24 -0.51 4.39
CA HIS A 77 16.99 -1.76 3.65
C HIS A 77 18.25 -2.37 3.04
N ARG A 78 19.42 -1.75 3.25
CA ARG A 78 20.71 -2.20 2.70
C ARG A 78 20.67 -2.39 1.19
N TRP A 79 19.86 -1.60 0.52
CA TRP A 79 19.71 -1.60 -0.92
C TRP A 79 20.39 -0.36 -1.51
N GLN A 80 21.50 -0.58 -2.21
CA GLN A 80 22.26 0.48 -2.87
C GLN A 80 21.60 0.85 -4.20
N VAL A 81 20.84 1.94 -4.17
CA VAL A 81 20.17 2.50 -5.34
C VAL A 81 21.07 3.56 -5.98
N ASP A 82 21.23 3.51 -7.30
CA ASP A 82 21.86 4.63 -8.03
C ASP A 82 20.81 5.72 -8.25
N SER A 83 21.17 6.97 -7.92
CA SER A 83 20.28 8.12 -8.10
C SER A 83 19.76 8.28 -9.52
N ARG A 84 20.54 7.83 -10.53
CA ARG A 84 20.18 7.85 -11.96
C ARG A 84 19.05 6.87 -12.31
N TRP A 85 18.75 5.88 -11.44
CA TRP A 85 17.66 4.94 -11.67
C TRP A 85 16.30 5.49 -11.25
N ILE A 86 16.27 6.64 -10.55
CA ILE A 86 15.08 7.18 -9.93
C ILE A 86 14.35 8.13 -10.88
N ILE A 87 13.08 7.82 -11.15
CA ILE A 87 12.14 8.72 -11.84
C ILE A 87 11.14 9.24 -10.79
N TYR A 88 11.05 10.56 -10.66
CA TYR A 88 10.00 11.21 -9.87
C TYR A 88 8.63 11.04 -10.54
N THR A 89 7.59 10.84 -9.76
CA THR A 89 6.19 10.80 -10.23
C THR A 89 5.20 11.25 -9.16
N SER A 90 3.97 11.57 -9.56
CA SER A 90 2.92 12.10 -8.69
C SER A 90 2.24 11.08 -7.79
N GLY A 91 2.61 9.81 -7.85
CA GLY A 91 2.03 8.75 -7.02
C GLY A 91 2.29 7.36 -7.60
N VAL A 92 2.14 6.32 -6.76
CA VAL A 92 2.37 4.94 -7.21
C VAL A 92 1.30 4.48 -8.21
N VAL A 93 0.02 4.83 -8.02
CA VAL A 93 -1.03 4.45 -8.98
C VAL A 93 -0.81 5.06 -10.37
N PRO A 94 -0.51 6.38 -10.52
CA PRO A 94 -0.06 6.94 -11.79
C PRO A 94 1.20 6.27 -12.34
N ALA A 95 2.17 5.90 -11.47
CA ALA A 95 3.36 5.16 -11.89
C ALA A 95 3.00 3.81 -12.52
N LEU A 96 2.15 3.02 -11.87
CA LEU A 96 1.71 1.71 -12.38
C LEU A 96 1.06 1.83 -13.76
N SER A 97 0.16 2.80 -13.94
CA SER A 97 -0.46 3.05 -15.25
C SER A 97 0.58 3.43 -16.32
N ALA A 98 1.52 4.30 -15.99
CA ALA A 98 2.58 4.69 -16.93
C ALA A 98 3.50 3.50 -17.28
N ILE A 99 3.83 2.65 -16.30
CA ILE A 99 4.66 1.46 -16.50
C ILE A 99 3.93 0.43 -17.39
N ILE A 100 2.66 0.13 -17.10
CA ILE A 100 1.86 -0.78 -17.94
C ILE A 100 1.81 -0.25 -19.38
N LYS A 101 1.52 1.02 -19.58
CA LYS A 101 1.50 1.67 -20.89
C LYS A 101 2.85 1.62 -21.62
N ALA A 102 3.96 1.66 -20.87
CA ALA A 102 5.30 1.58 -21.43
C ALA A 102 5.68 0.17 -21.87
N LEU A 103 5.20 -0.87 -21.17
CA LEU A 103 5.74 -2.23 -21.27
C LEU A 103 4.77 -3.24 -21.90
N ALA A 104 3.47 -2.95 -21.95
CA ALA A 104 2.44 -3.82 -22.49
C ALA A 104 1.63 -3.15 -23.60
N MET A 105 0.98 -3.94 -24.42
CA MET A 105 0.06 -3.52 -25.47
C MET A 105 -1.36 -3.92 -25.12
N PRO A 106 -2.39 -3.20 -25.64
CA PRO A 106 -3.77 -3.65 -25.47
C PRO A 106 -3.96 -5.10 -25.88
N GLY A 107 -4.60 -5.89 -25.00
CA GLY A 107 -4.77 -7.34 -25.15
C GLY A 107 -3.64 -8.20 -24.58
N ASP A 108 -2.55 -7.59 -24.08
CA ASP A 108 -1.57 -8.29 -23.24
C ASP A 108 -2.14 -8.55 -21.85
N LYS A 109 -1.59 -9.54 -21.16
CA LYS A 109 -2.01 -9.96 -19.84
C LYS A 109 -1.06 -9.46 -18.77
N VAL A 110 -1.65 -8.98 -17.69
CA VAL A 110 -0.92 -8.56 -16.48
C VAL A 110 -1.30 -9.50 -15.34
N ILE A 111 -0.32 -10.24 -14.84
CA ILE A 111 -0.51 -11.15 -13.70
C ILE A 111 -0.61 -10.33 -12.42
N VAL A 112 -1.59 -10.66 -11.58
CA VAL A 112 -1.78 -10.07 -10.26
C VAL A 112 -2.11 -11.15 -9.25
N GLN A 113 -1.45 -11.17 -8.12
CA GLN A 113 -1.76 -12.04 -7.00
C GLN A 113 -2.98 -11.49 -6.26
N THR A 114 -4.11 -12.20 -6.33
CA THR A 114 -5.40 -11.75 -5.77
C THR A 114 -5.77 -12.52 -4.50
N PRO A 115 -6.49 -11.87 -3.53
CA PRO A 115 -7.05 -10.53 -3.57
C PRO A 115 -5.96 -9.46 -3.55
N ALA A 116 -6.16 -8.34 -4.27
CA ALA A 116 -5.15 -7.30 -4.44
C ALA A 116 -5.75 -5.88 -4.38
N TYR A 117 -4.88 -4.90 -4.29
CA TYR A 117 -5.28 -3.49 -4.29
C TYR A 117 -6.10 -3.15 -5.56
N ASN A 118 -7.30 -2.63 -5.38
CA ASN A 118 -8.28 -2.43 -6.45
C ASN A 118 -7.80 -1.50 -7.59
N CYS A 119 -6.88 -0.56 -7.31
CA CYS A 119 -6.30 0.29 -8.35
C CYS A 119 -5.40 -0.49 -9.34
N PHE A 120 -4.91 -1.68 -8.99
CA PHE A 120 -4.23 -2.55 -9.96
C PHE A 120 -5.17 -2.91 -11.11
N TYR A 121 -6.41 -3.26 -10.77
CA TYR A 121 -7.42 -3.63 -11.77
C TYR A 121 -7.79 -2.46 -12.69
N SER A 122 -7.92 -1.26 -12.14
CA SER A 122 -8.21 -0.07 -12.95
C SER A 122 -7.04 0.31 -13.84
N SER A 123 -5.79 0.29 -13.33
CA SER A 123 -4.60 0.57 -14.13
C SER A 123 -4.46 -0.39 -15.32
N ILE A 124 -4.70 -1.69 -15.08
CA ILE A 124 -4.68 -2.71 -16.15
C ILE A 124 -5.74 -2.43 -17.22
N ARG A 125 -7.00 -2.22 -16.79
CA ARG A 125 -8.11 -1.98 -17.73
C ARG A 125 -7.96 -0.67 -18.52
N ASN A 126 -7.47 0.37 -17.88
CA ASN A 126 -7.32 1.69 -18.50
C ASN A 126 -6.31 1.66 -19.67
N ASP A 127 -5.32 0.77 -19.60
CA ASP A 127 -4.34 0.57 -20.67
C ASP A 127 -4.73 -0.54 -21.67
N GLY A 128 -5.98 -1.05 -21.58
CA GLY A 128 -6.51 -2.06 -22.49
C GLY A 128 -5.93 -3.46 -22.30
N CYS A 129 -5.22 -3.70 -21.21
CA CYS A 129 -4.66 -4.98 -20.83
C CYS A 129 -5.69 -5.87 -20.10
N GLU A 130 -5.43 -7.16 -20.07
CA GLU A 130 -6.26 -8.16 -19.40
C GLU A 130 -5.69 -8.51 -18.02
N LEU A 131 -6.57 -8.52 -16.99
CA LEU A 131 -6.21 -9.07 -15.68
C LEU A 131 -6.01 -10.59 -15.78
N PHE A 132 -4.85 -11.06 -15.31
CA PHE A 132 -4.55 -12.49 -15.24
C PHE A 132 -4.31 -12.87 -13.78
N ALA A 133 -5.40 -13.16 -13.06
CA ALA A 133 -5.39 -13.36 -11.62
C ALA A 133 -4.66 -14.65 -11.21
N ASN A 134 -3.56 -14.55 -10.48
CA ASN A 134 -2.94 -15.63 -9.73
C ASN A 134 -3.53 -15.61 -8.31
N ASN A 135 -4.56 -16.43 -8.10
CA ASN A 135 -5.27 -16.43 -6.82
C ASN A 135 -4.38 -16.98 -5.72
N LEU A 136 -4.16 -16.19 -4.67
CA LEU A 136 -3.55 -16.67 -3.44
C LEU A 136 -4.43 -17.73 -2.79
N ILE A 137 -3.81 -18.73 -2.19
CA ILE A 137 -4.50 -19.80 -1.47
C ILE A 137 -4.65 -19.39 0.00
N TYR A 138 -5.88 -19.32 0.50
CA TYR A 138 -6.14 -19.14 1.92
C TYR A 138 -6.07 -20.49 2.63
N GLN A 139 -5.06 -20.68 3.43
CA GLN A 139 -4.79 -21.93 4.12
C GLN A 139 -4.25 -21.66 5.53
N ASP A 140 -4.78 -22.36 6.52
CA ASP A 140 -4.33 -22.29 7.93
C ASP A 140 -4.29 -20.85 8.49
N GLY A 141 -5.29 -20.02 8.12
CA GLY A 141 -5.39 -18.63 8.56
C GLY A 141 -4.41 -17.66 7.88
N ARG A 142 -3.78 -18.07 6.78
CA ARG A 142 -2.77 -17.27 6.04
C ARG A 142 -2.95 -17.43 4.55
N TYR A 143 -2.58 -16.41 3.79
CA TYR A 143 -2.49 -16.52 2.34
C TYR A 143 -1.10 -16.95 1.91
N VAL A 144 -1.03 -17.88 0.96
CA VAL A 144 0.20 -18.37 0.32
C VAL A 144 0.09 -18.27 -1.18
N ILE A 145 1.25 -18.21 -1.86
CA ILE A 145 1.31 -18.11 -3.33
C ILE A 145 1.09 -19.48 -3.95
N ASP A 146 0.18 -19.56 -4.93
CA ASP A 146 0.10 -20.71 -5.84
C ASP A 146 1.16 -20.59 -6.94
N PHE A 147 2.35 -21.12 -6.67
CA PHE A 147 3.46 -21.09 -7.61
C PHE A 147 3.22 -21.93 -8.87
N ALA A 148 2.44 -23.03 -8.77
CA ALA A 148 2.10 -23.84 -9.92
C ALA A 148 1.18 -23.08 -10.88
N ASP A 149 0.20 -22.36 -10.35
CA ASP A 149 -0.66 -21.48 -11.14
C ASP A 149 0.14 -20.28 -11.69
N LEU A 150 1.06 -19.71 -10.91
CA LEU A 150 1.92 -18.61 -11.37
C LEU A 150 2.78 -19.04 -12.55
N GLU A 151 3.45 -20.20 -12.49
CA GLU A 151 4.25 -20.75 -13.59
C GLU A 151 3.41 -20.96 -14.85
N ARG A 152 2.24 -21.57 -14.71
CA ARG A 152 1.31 -21.78 -15.82
C ARG A 152 0.87 -20.46 -16.48
N LYS A 153 0.63 -19.44 -15.68
CA LYS A 153 0.23 -18.11 -16.18
C LYS A 153 1.37 -17.36 -16.82
N ALA A 154 2.54 -17.42 -16.22
CA ALA A 154 3.73 -16.78 -16.77
C ALA A 154 4.12 -17.38 -18.14
N SER A 155 3.88 -18.68 -18.36
CA SER A 155 4.15 -19.34 -19.65
C SER A 155 3.21 -18.95 -20.80
N ASP A 156 2.15 -18.17 -20.53
CA ASP A 156 1.30 -17.63 -21.60
C ASP A 156 2.07 -16.52 -22.35
N PRO A 157 2.21 -16.60 -23.68
CA PRO A 157 2.99 -15.62 -24.46
C PRO A 157 2.45 -14.18 -24.39
N LYS A 158 1.19 -14.01 -23.96
CA LYS A 158 0.59 -12.69 -23.73
C LYS A 158 0.85 -12.14 -22.32
N ALA A 159 1.33 -12.96 -21.39
CA ALA A 159 1.71 -12.49 -20.06
C ALA A 159 3.00 -11.65 -20.15
N LYS A 160 2.91 -10.35 -19.92
CA LYS A 160 4.05 -9.42 -20.06
C LYS A 160 4.52 -8.88 -18.74
N ILE A 161 3.63 -8.71 -17.77
CA ILE A 161 3.91 -8.05 -16.51
C ILE A 161 3.35 -8.90 -15.36
N LEU A 162 4.11 -8.98 -14.26
CA LEU A 162 3.62 -9.32 -12.93
C LEU A 162 3.59 -8.05 -12.08
N LEU A 163 2.41 -7.63 -11.60
CA LEU A 163 2.30 -6.61 -10.56
C LEU A 163 2.44 -7.28 -9.20
N LEU A 164 3.59 -7.11 -8.58
CA LEU A 164 3.92 -7.62 -7.25
C LEU A 164 3.60 -6.54 -6.20
N CYS A 165 2.81 -6.88 -5.18
CA CYS A 165 2.59 -6.01 -4.01
C CYS A 165 3.40 -6.53 -2.83
N ASN A 166 4.37 -5.76 -2.31
CA ASN A 166 5.27 -6.20 -1.26
C ASN A 166 5.65 -5.06 -0.30
N PRO A 167 5.14 -5.02 0.92
CA PRO A 167 4.11 -5.87 1.56
C PRO A 167 2.75 -5.87 0.87
N HIS A 168 2.05 -7.00 0.95
CA HIS A 168 0.82 -7.25 0.18
C HIS A 168 -0.44 -6.71 0.86
N ASN A 169 -1.12 -5.80 0.20
CA ASN A 169 -2.44 -5.29 0.57
C ASN A 169 -3.51 -5.97 -0.32
N PRO A 170 -4.56 -6.60 0.23
CA PRO A 170 -5.11 -6.38 1.58
C PRO A 170 -4.69 -7.40 2.65
N VAL A 171 -4.01 -8.51 2.28
CA VAL A 171 -3.85 -9.67 3.16
C VAL A 171 -2.77 -9.52 4.24
N GLY A 172 -2.01 -8.41 4.20
CA GLY A 172 -1.03 -8.07 5.24
C GLY A 172 0.27 -8.89 5.22
N ARG A 173 0.56 -9.63 4.12
CA ARG A 173 1.76 -10.45 3.98
C ARG A 173 3.01 -9.61 3.67
N VAL A 174 4.14 -10.01 4.23
CA VAL A 174 5.48 -9.65 3.79
C VAL A 174 6.10 -10.90 3.14
N TRP A 175 6.38 -10.84 1.85
CA TRP A 175 6.92 -11.99 1.14
C TRP A 175 8.36 -12.27 1.59
N THR A 176 8.67 -13.55 1.85
CA THR A 176 10.03 -13.93 2.24
C THR A 176 11.00 -13.82 1.07
N PRO A 177 12.31 -13.71 1.33
CA PRO A 177 13.32 -13.74 0.25
C PRO A 177 13.19 -14.97 -0.66
N GLU A 178 12.83 -16.13 -0.11
CA GLU A 178 12.64 -17.36 -0.87
C GLU A 178 11.39 -17.30 -1.76
N GLU A 179 10.26 -16.75 -1.25
CA GLU A 179 9.05 -16.53 -2.04
C GLU A 179 9.33 -15.56 -3.19
N LEU A 180 10.03 -14.45 -2.90
CA LEU A 180 10.42 -13.45 -3.90
C LEU A 180 11.39 -14.01 -4.94
N GLN A 181 12.38 -14.83 -4.51
CA GLN A 181 13.31 -15.52 -5.40
C GLN A 181 12.55 -16.45 -6.36
N HIS A 182 11.59 -17.22 -5.84
CA HIS A 182 10.80 -18.13 -6.65
C HIS A 182 9.94 -17.39 -7.68
N ILE A 183 9.28 -16.27 -7.28
CA ILE A 183 8.58 -15.37 -8.20
C ILE A 183 9.52 -14.89 -9.30
N GLY A 184 10.68 -14.36 -8.93
CA GLY A 184 11.66 -13.81 -9.86
C GLY A 184 12.17 -14.85 -10.85
N ASP A 185 12.46 -16.06 -10.41
CA ASP A 185 12.91 -17.16 -11.27
C ASP A 185 11.83 -17.59 -12.28
N ILE A 186 10.57 -17.66 -11.86
CA ILE A 186 9.43 -17.91 -12.76
C ILE A 186 9.34 -16.81 -13.81
N CYS A 187 9.35 -15.54 -13.38
CA CYS A 187 9.22 -14.41 -14.29
C CYS A 187 10.36 -14.33 -15.30
N LEU A 188 11.61 -14.54 -14.86
CA LEU A 188 12.77 -14.55 -15.76
C LEU A 188 12.71 -15.66 -16.81
N ARG A 189 12.31 -16.88 -16.43
CA ARG A 189 12.23 -18.00 -17.38
C ARG A 189 11.19 -17.78 -18.47
N ASN A 190 10.14 -17.02 -18.15
CA ASN A 190 8.99 -16.82 -19.02
C ASN A 190 8.94 -15.42 -19.63
N GLU A 191 10.03 -14.64 -19.52
CA GLU A 191 10.13 -13.26 -20.06
C GLU A 191 9.02 -12.33 -19.56
N VAL A 192 8.57 -12.51 -18.30
CA VAL A 192 7.62 -11.64 -17.62
C VAL A 192 8.39 -10.59 -16.84
N PHE A 193 8.04 -9.32 -17.00
CA PHE A 193 8.66 -8.20 -16.29
C PHE A 193 7.96 -7.98 -14.94
N VAL A 194 8.73 -7.74 -13.86
CA VAL A 194 8.17 -7.52 -12.53
C VAL A 194 8.03 -6.03 -12.24
N VAL A 195 6.82 -5.61 -11.89
CA VAL A 195 6.53 -4.27 -11.38
C VAL A 195 6.20 -4.40 -9.90
N ALA A 196 7.17 -4.08 -9.06
CA ALA A 196 7.04 -4.20 -7.60
C ALA A 196 6.44 -2.92 -7.01
N ASP A 197 5.19 -2.98 -6.57
CA ASP A 197 4.58 -1.96 -5.71
C ASP A 197 5.01 -2.20 -4.27
N GLU A 198 6.00 -1.45 -3.84
CA GLU A 198 6.60 -1.54 -2.52
C GLU A 198 6.28 -0.31 -1.64
N ILE A 199 5.12 0.34 -1.90
CA ILE A 199 4.68 1.53 -1.17
C ILE A 199 4.53 1.32 0.34
N HIS A 200 4.35 0.08 0.78
CA HIS A 200 4.20 -0.31 2.19
C HIS A 200 5.51 -0.80 2.82
N CYS A 201 6.65 -0.73 2.14
CA CYS A 201 7.94 -1.30 2.56
C CYS A 201 8.39 -0.90 3.97
N GLU A 202 8.07 0.32 4.42
CA GLU A 202 8.42 0.83 5.74
C GLU A 202 7.51 0.32 6.87
N LEU A 203 6.37 -0.27 6.52
CA LEU A 203 5.31 -0.63 7.45
C LEU A 203 5.32 -2.15 7.69
N THR A 204 6.44 -2.68 8.14
CA THR A 204 6.59 -4.07 8.58
C THR A 204 6.79 -4.13 10.09
N TYR A 205 6.54 -5.29 10.69
CA TYR A 205 6.57 -5.48 12.14
C TYR A 205 7.69 -6.44 12.55
N GLU A 206 8.02 -6.46 13.83
CA GLU A 206 9.07 -7.34 14.37
C GLU A 206 8.82 -8.80 13.96
N GLY A 207 9.87 -9.44 13.44
CA GLY A 207 9.82 -10.80 12.91
C GLY A 207 9.46 -10.91 11.42
N TYR A 208 9.21 -9.77 10.75
CA TYR A 208 8.88 -9.72 9.33
C TYR A 208 9.71 -8.63 8.63
N ASP A 209 10.80 -9.05 8.03
CA ASP A 209 11.72 -8.12 7.37
C ASP A 209 11.34 -7.94 5.90
N TYR A 210 11.12 -6.69 5.51
CA TYR A 210 10.95 -6.35 4.11
C TYR A 210 12.26 -6.54 3.34
N THR A 211 12.16 -7.21 2.21
CA THR A 211 13.26 -7.36 1.24
C THR A 211 12.85 -6.69 -0.06
N PRO A 212 13.59 -5.68 -0.56
CA PRO A 212 13.36 -5.12 -1.87
C PRO A 212 13.50 -6.21 -2.94
N PHE A 213 12.50 -6.39 -3.81
CA PHE A 213 12.56 -7.43 -4.85
C PHE A 213 13.82 -7.29 -5.74
N ALA A 214 14.11 -6.06 -6.15
CA ALA A 214 15.24 -5.76 -7.01
C ALA A 214 16.62 -6.00 -6.35
N SER A 215 16.70 -6.07 -5.02
CA SER A 215 17.97 -6.27 -4.30
C SER A 215 18.44 -7.72 -4.25
N LEU A 216 17.58 -8.68 -4.59
CA LEU A 216 17.88 -10.10 -4.47
C LEU A 216 18.93 -10.57 -5.46
N SER A 217 18.98 -10.02 -6.65
CA SER A 217 20.03 -10.32 -7.64
C SER A 217 20.08 -9.27 -8.76
N GLU A 218 21.23 -9.16 -9.42
CA GLU A 218 21.39 -8.31 -10.61
C GLU A 218 20.39 -8.65 -11.71
N ARG A 219 20.08 -9.95 -11.90
CA ARG A 219 19.09 -10.38 -12.91
C ARG A 219 17.68 -9.89 -12.59
N PHE A 220 17.29 -9.85 -11.32
CA PHE A 220 16.00 -9.32 -10.91
C PHE A 220 15.97 -7.81 -10.97
N LEU A 221 17.08 -7.14 -10.61
CA LEU A 221 17.24 -5.70 -10.76
C LEU A 221 17.00 -5.25 -12.21
N GLN A 222 17.57 -5.97 -13.18
CA GLN A 222 17.42 -5.64 -14.60
C GLN A 222 16.05 -6.05 -15.19
N ASN A 223 15.34 -7.00 -14.58
CA ASN A 223 14.02 -7.47 -15.03
C ASN A 223 12.88 -6.91 -14.18
N SER A 224 13.10 -5.79 -13.50
CA SER A 224 12.06 -5.20 -12.65
C SER A 224 12.15 -3.69 -12.57
N VAL A 225 11.05 -3.11 -12.10
CA VAL A 225 11.00 -1.74 -11.56
C VAL A 225 10.32 -1.76 -10.20
N THR A 226 10.77 -0.89 -9.31
CA THR A 226 10.23 -0.75 -7.97
C THR A 226 9.54 0.60 -7.81
N CYS A 227 8.30 0.60 -7.33
CA CYS A 227 7.53 1.80 -7.01
C CYS A 227 7.48 2.01 -5.51
N VAL A 228 7.98 3.15 -5.04
CA VAL A 228 8.04 3.51 -3.61
C VAL A 228 7.55 4.93 -3.36
N SER A 229 7.06 5.18 -2.16
CA SER A 229 6.62 6.51 -1.75
C SER A 229 6.62 6.65 -0.22
N PRO A 230 6.97 7.82 0.33
CA PRO A 230 6.79 8.09 1.76
C PRO A 230 5.32 8.25 2.17
N SER A 231 4.39 8.25 1.21
CA SER A 231 2.99 8.62 1.43
C SER A 231 2.26 7.71 2.42
N LYS A 232 2.55 6.40 2.44
CA LYS A 232 1.94 5.47 3.38
C LYS A 232 2.65 5.48 4.74
N ALA A 233 3.96 5.55 4.75
CA ALA A 233 4.76 5.53 5.97
C ALA A 233 4.61 6.83 6.80
N PHE A 234 4.46 7.96 6.13
CA PHE A 234 4.43 9.29 6.76
C PHE A 234 3.10 10.04 6.61
N ASN A 235 2.04 9.37 6.17
CA ASN A 235 0.71 9.97 5.99
C ASN A 235 0.72 11.18 5.04
N LEU A 236 1.35 11.05 3.88
CA LEU A 236 1.55 12.13 2.90
C LEU A 236 0.81 11.90 1.57
N ALA A 237 -0.23 11.05 1.56
CA ALA A 237 -0.92 10.68 0.31
C ALA A 237 -1.47 11.89 -0.46
N GLY A 238 -1.94 12.92 0.25
CA GLY A 238 -2.45 14.16 -0.35
C GLY A 238 -1.38 15.04 -1.01
N LEU A 239 -0.09 14.79 -0.76
CA LEU A 239 1.01 15.52 -1.39
C LEU A 239 1.43 14.96 -2.74
N GLN A 240 0.87 13.81 -3.15
CA GLN A 240 1.03 13.24 -4.49
C GLN A 240 2.48 13.13 -4.95
N ILE A 241 3.22 12.21 -4.33
CA ILE A 241 4.63 11.96 -4.63
C ILE A 241 4.96 10.47 -4.57
N ALA A 242 5.76 10.00 -5.51
CA ALA A 242 6.34 8.67 -5.54
C ALA A 242 7.62 8.65 -6.37
N ASN A 243 8.34 7.54 -6.29
CA ASN A 243 9.51 7.25 -7.10
C ASN A 243 9.35 5.91 -7.81
N ILE A 244 9.79 5.86 -9.05
CA ILE A 244 10.01 4.63 -9.80
C ILE A 244 11.52 4.42 -9.85
N ILE A 245 11.99 3.26 -9.40
CA ILE A 245 13.41 2.88 -9.43
C ILE A 245 13.57 1.82 -10.52
N ALA A 246 14.28 2.17 -11.59
CA ALA A 246 14.47 1.35 -12.78
C ALA A 246 15.95 1.35 -13.18
N ALA A 247 16.65 0.24 -12.97
CA ALA A 247 18.09 0.14 -13.28
C ALA A 247 18.34 0.02 -14.79
N ASP A 248 17.51 -0.76 -15.49
CA ASP A 248 17.61 -0.89 -16.94
C ASP A 248 17.32 0.46 -17.63
N GLU A 249 18.27 0.93 -18.42
CA GLU A 249 18.20 2.26 -19.05
C GLU A 249 17.11 2.36 -20.11
N GLU A 250 16.90 1.31 -20.88
CA GLU A 250 15.86 1.30 -21.92
C GLU A 250 14.46 1.28 -21.28
N MET A 251 14.24 0.47 -20.25
CA MET A 251 12.99 0.47 -19.50
C MET A 251 12.74 1.82 -18.85
N ARG A 252 13.76 2.41 -18.22
CA ARG A 252 13.67 3.74 -17.64
C ARG A 252 13.26 4.80 -18.65
N ARG A 253 13.89 4.81 -19.82
CA ARG A 253 13.57 5.73 -20.93
C ARG A 253 12.12 5.55 -21.42
N ARG A 254 11.66 4.31 -21.57
CA ARG A 254 10.27 4.01 -21.99
C ARG A 254 9.26 4.49 -20.96
N ILE A 255 9.53 4.24 -19.67
CA ILE A 255 8.65 4.67 -18.58
C ILE A 255 8.61 6.19 -18.47
N ASP A 256 9.75 6.86 -18.51
CA ASP A 256 9.83 8.33 -18.50
C ASP A 256 9.03 8.93 -19.68
N ARG A 257 9.17 8.37 -20.88
CA ARG A 257 8.36 8.76 -22.03
C ARG A 257 6.86 8.57 -21.79
N ALA A 258 6.45 7.45 -21.17
CA ALA A 258 5.04 7.17 -20.90
C ALA A 258 4.43 8.15 -19.85
N ILE A 259 5.21 8.57 -18.86
CA ILE A 259 4.80 9.62 -17.91
C ILE A 259 4.60 10.95 -18.65
N ASN A 260 5.56 11.32 -19.51
CA ASN A 260 5.56 12.60 -20.19
C ASN A 260 4.59 12.67 -21.39
N ILE A 261 4.02 11.56 -21.85
CA ILE A 261 3.11 11.57 -23.01
C ILE A 261 1.81 12.35 -22.76
N ASN A 262 1.43 12.51 -21.49
CA ASN A 262 0.26 13.28 -21.08
C ASN A 262 0.65 14.66 -20.51
N GLU A 263 1.91 15.09 -20.68
CA GLU A 263 2.47 16.35 -20.13
C GLU A 263 2.28 16.48 -18.60
N VAL A 264 2.31 15.36 -17.86
CA VAL A 264 2.13 15.29 -16.38
C VAL A 264 3.51 15.09 -15.74
N CYS A 265 4.45 15.96 -16.08
CA CYS A 265 5.82 15.91 -15.59
C CYS A 265 6.14 16.97 -14.54
N ASP A 266 5.23 17.90 -14.28
CA ASP A 266 5.45 18.98 -13.34
C ASP A 266 5.54 18.47 -11.89
N VAL A 267 6.46 19.08 -11.16
CA VAL A 267 6.84 18.65 -9.81
C VAL A 267 6.08 19.45 -8.76
N ASN A 268 5.42 18.73 -7.86
CA ASN A 268 4.80 19.33 -6.69
C ASN A 268 5.87 19.74 -5.65
N PRO A 269 6.09 21.05 -5.40
CA PRO A 269 7.12 21.52 -4.49
C PRO A 269 6.95 21.00 -3.06
N PHE A 270 5.71 20.78 -2.60
CA PHE A 270 5.44 20.27 -1.25
C PHE A 270 5.79 18.80 -1.13
N GLY A 271 5.51 17.99 -2.15
CA GLY A 271 5.87 16.58 -2.18
C GLY A 271 7.39 16.36 -2.09
N VAL A 272 8.15 17.13 -2.87
CA VAL A 272 9.63 17.07 -2.87
C VAL A 272 10.19 17.38 -1.48
N ILE A 273 9.75 18.49 -0.88
CA ILE A 273 10.25 18.93 0.43
C ILE A 273 9.84 17.96 1.53
N ALA A 274 8.60 17.47 1.48
CA ALA A 274 8.10 16.50 2.46
C ALA A 274 8.87 15.18 2.40
N THR A 275 9.21 14.69 1.20
CA THR A 275 10.02 13.48 1.05
C THR A 275 11.42 13.65 1.61
N MET A 276 12.07 14.78 1.31
CA MET A 276 13.40 15.07 1.85
C MET A 276 13.39 15.13 3.39
N ALA A 277 12.41 15.80 3.98
CA ALA A 277 12.25 15.87 5.44
C ALA A 277 11.91 14.50 6.05
N ALA A 278 11.05 13.71 5.39
CA ALA A 278 10.69 12.37 5.82
C ALA A 278 11.92 11.45 5.90
N TYR A 279 12.70 11.40 4.83
CA TYR A 279 13.82 10.47 4.72
C TYR A 279 15.09 10.94 5.47
N ASN A 280 15.27 12.26 5.65
CA ASN A 280 16.42 12.76 6.39
C ASN A 280 16.20 12.80 7.91
N GLU A 281 14.95 13.04 8.36
CA GLU A 281 14.68 13.37 9.77
C GLU A 281 13.49 12.59 10.37
N GLY A 282 12.73 11.85 9.54
CA GLY A 282 11.50 11.18 9.96
C GLY A 282 11.68 9.80 10.59
N GLY A 283 12.89 9.22 10.60
CA GLY A 283 13.12 7.83 10.98
C GLY A 283 12.62 7.47 12.38
N GLU A 284 12.96 8.26 13.39
CA GLU A 284 12.51 8.01 14.77
C GLU A 284 10.99 8.09 14.93
N TRP A 285 10.34 9.01 14.21
CA TRP A 285 8.88 9.11 14.23
C TRP A 285 8.24 7.87 13.62
N LEU A 286 8.78 7.38 12.51
CA LEU A 286 8.31 6.17 11.85
C LEU A 286 8.46 4.94 12.74
N ASP A 287 9.59 4.80 13.44
CA ASP A 287 9.80 3.68 14.36
C ASP A 287 8.83 3.73 15.56
N ALA A 288 8.53 4.93 16.06
CA ALA A 288 7.52 5.13 17.08
C ALA A 288 6.09 4.82 16.56
N LEU A 289 5.78 5.21 15.33
CA LEU A 289 4.52 4.88 14.66
C LEU A 289 4.34 3.36 14.51
N ARG A 290 5.35 2.66 13.99
CA ARG A 290 5.30 1.20 13.82
C ARG A 290 5.02 0.49 15.15
N LYS A 291 5.66 0.93 16.23
CA LYS A 291 5.41 0.40 17.57
C LYS A 291 3.97 0.66 18.04
N TYR A 292 3.43 1.86 17.76
CA TYR A 292 2.05 2.20 18.11
C TYR A 292 1.04 1.35 17.31
N LEU A 293 1.25 1.21 16.00
CA LEU A 293 0.43 0.39 15.13
C LEU A 293 0.45 -1.09 15.55
N ARG A 294 1.62 -1.63 15.93
CA ARG A 294 1.74 -2.97 16.48
C ARG A 294 0.88 -3.13 17.74
N GLY A 295 0.94 -2.17 18.64
CA GLY A 295 0.08 -2.14 19.83
C GLY A 295 -1.41 -2.07 19.48
N ASN A 296 -1.80 -1.33 18.42
CA ASN A 296 -3.20 -1.31 17.93
C ASN A 296 -3.62 -2.68 17.40
N TYR A 297 -2.77 -3.35 16.64
CA TYR A 297 -3.05 -4.69 16.14
C TYR A 297 -3.18 -5.72 17.28
N GLU A 298 -2.29 -5.69 18.26
CA GLU A 298 -2.36 -6.58 19.43
C GLU A 298 -3.63 -6.35 20.28
N TYR A 299 -4.04 -5.09 20.41
CA TYR A 299 -5.30 -4.75 21.07
C TYR A 299 -6.49 -5.35 20.32
N LEU A 300 -6.54 -5.18 19.00
CA LEU A 300 -7.57 -5.74 18.13
C LEU A 300 -7.60 -7.27 18.22
N CYS A 301 -6.47 -7.95 18.12
CA CYS A 301 -6.40 -9.41 18.21
C CYS A 301 -6.93 -9.93 19.56
N ARG A 302 -6.57 -9.27 20.66
CA ARG A 302 -7.08 -9.61 22.00
C ARG A 302 -8.58 -9.43 22.07
N PHE A 303 -9.10 -8.30 21.57
CA PHE A 303 -10.54 -8.03 21.52
C PHE A 303 -11.31 -9.13 20.76
N PHE A 304 -10.83 -9.50 19.57
CA PHE A 304 -11.46 -10.56 18.79
C PHE A 304 -11.39 -11.92 19.48
N LYS A 305 -10.24 -12.28 20.04
CA LYS A 305 -10.08 -13.54 20.79
C LYS A 305 -11.05 -13.66 21.97
N GLU A 306 -11.29 -12.56 22.67
CA GLU A 306 -12.15 -12.54 23.87
C GLU A 306 -13.63 -12.40 23.53
N ARG A 307 -13.96 -11.63 22.50
CA ARG A 307 -15.33 -11.21 22.20
C ARG A 307 -15.92 -11.78 20.92
N LEU A 308 -15.09 -12.08 19.92
CA LEU A 308 -15.52 -12.47 18.57
C LEU A 308 -14.67 -13.65 18.04
N PRO A 309 -14.46 -14.73 18.81
CA PRO A 309 -13.51 -15.80 18.47
C PRO A 309 -13.85 -16.55 17.17
N GLN A 310 -15.11 -16.46 16.70
CA GLN A 310 -15.56 -17.07 15.46
C GLN A 310 -15.14 -16.30 14.20
N TYR A 311 -14.59 -15.09 14.35
CA TYR A 311 -14.14 -14.24 13.26
C TYR A 311 -12.60 -14.09 13.31
N PRO A 312 -11.84 -14.95 12.62
CA PRO A 312 -10.39 -14.90 12.66
C PRO A 312 -9.82 -13.58 12.11
N VAL A 313 -8.87 -13.02 12.86
CA VAL A 313 -8.04 -11.90 12.39
C VAL A 313 -6.78 -12.48 11.79
N LEU A 314 -6.48 -12.16 10.54
CA LEU A 314 -5.28 -12.68 9.89
C LEU A 314 -4.01 -12.04 10.44
N PRO A 315 -2.88 -12.74 10.39
CA PRO A 315 -1.59 -12.18 10.77
C PRO A 315 -1.27 -10.91 9.99
N LEU A 316 -0.95 -9.83 10.69
CA LEU A 316 -0.50 -8.58 10.11
C LEU A 316 1.02 -8.53 10.15
N GLU A 317 1.65 -8.94 9.05
CA GLU A 317 3.11 -8.94 8.88
C GLU A 317 3.62 -7.55 8.45
N GLY A 318 2.80 -6.86 7.64
CA GLY A 318 3.06 -5.49 7.16
C GLY A 318 1.77 -4.71 6.93
N THR A 319 1.89 -3.45 6.59
CA THR A 319 0.81 -2.45 6.44
C THR A 319 0.17 -2.04 7.78
N TYR A 320 -0.90 -1.26 7.74
CA TYR A 320 -1.80 -0.97 8.87
C TYR A 320 -3.26 -1.33 8.53
N LEU A 321 -3.41 -2.29 7.60
CA LEU A 321 -4.70 -2.70 7.03
C LEU A 321 -4.93 -4.15 7.45
N VAL A 322 -5.85 -4.33 8.39
CA VAL A 322 -6.15 -5.65 8.97
C VAL A 322 -7.21 -6.35 8.14
N TRP A 323 -6.95 -7.60 7.79
CA TRP A 323 -7.86 -8.47 7.06
C TRP A 323 -8.54 -9.42 8.06
N ILE A 324 -9.87 -9.46 8.04
CA ILE A 324 -10.69 -10.18 9.02
C ILE A 324 -11.61 -11.13 8.26
N ASP A 325 -11.58 -12.40 8.63
CA ASP A 325 -12.49 -13.43 8.11
C ASP A 325 -13.86 -13.29 8.77
N CYS A 326 -14.86 -12.95 7.97
CA CYS A 326 -16.26 -12.79 8.38
C CYS A 326 -17.16 -13.92 7.88
N SER A 327 -16.61 -15.01 7.36
CA SER A 327 -17.37 -16.14 6.79
C SER A 327 -18.37 -16.74 7.77
N ALA A 328 -18.04 -16.71 9.08
CA ALA A 328 -18.92 -17.19 10.13
C ALA A 328 -20.23 -16.38 10.31
N SER A 329 -20.32 -15.18 9.68
CA SER A 329 -21.55 -14.39 9.72
C SER A 329 -22.70 -14.99 8.92
N GLY A 330 -22.42 -15.91 7.99
CA GLY A 330 -23.40 -16.52 7.10
C GLY A 330 -23.97 -15.59 6.02
N ILE A 331 -23.48 -14.35 5.93
CA ILE A 331 -23.83 -13.38 4.90
C ILE A 331 -22.59 -12.97 4.11
N ASN A 332 -22.77 -12.44 2.87
CA ASN A 332 -21.63 -12.01 2.07
C ASN A 332 -20.98 -10.75 2.66
N SER A 333 -19.70 -10.53 2.32
CA SER A 333 -18.89 -9.45 2.88
C SER A 333 -19.40 -8.04 2.51
N ASP A 334 -20.08 -7.87 1.38
CA ASP A 334 -20.74 -6.60 1.03
C ASP A 334 -21.88 -6.30 2.00
N ALA A 335 -22.70 -7.30 2.34
CA ALA A 335 -23.76 -7.14 3.32
C ALA A 335 -23.21 -6.87 4.73
N VAL A 336 -22.10 -7.51 5.12
CA VAL A 336 -21.42 -7.21 6.40
C VAL A 336 -20.98 -5.74 6.44
N ALA A 337 -20.29 -5.27 5.40
CA ALA A 337 -19.79 -3.89 5.34
C ALA A 337 -20.95 -2.88 5.33
N LEU A 338 -22.01 -3.15 4.56
CA LEU A 338 -23.20 -2.29 4.50
C LEU A 338 -23.91 -2.21 5.86
N ARG A 339 -24.15 -3.35 6.54
CA ARG A 339 -24.80 -3.36 7.86
C ARG A 339 -23.94 -2.69 8.94
N LEU A 340 -22.61 -2.83 8.87
CA LEU A 340 -21.71 -2.10 9.77
C LEU A 340 -21.90 -0.59 9.58
N GLN A 341 -22.00 -0.12 8.34
CA GLN A 341 -22.21 1.30 8.06
C GLN A 341 -23.61 1.78 8.49
N GLU A 342 -24.68 1.10 8.07
CA GLU A 342 -26.05 1.56 8.29
C GLU A 342 -26.54 1.39 9.73
N GLN A 343 -26.18 0.27 10.39
CA GLN A 343 -26.71 -0.06 11.72
C GLN A 343 -25.75 0.30 12.86
N GLN A 344 -24.43 0.35 12.58
CA GLN A 344 -23.42 0.61 13.59
C GLN A 344 -22.60 1.86 13.32
N HIS A 345 -22.88 2.57 12.23
CA HIS A 345 -22.15 3.78 11.82
C HIS A 345 -20.63 3.55 11.79
N LEU A 346 -20.20 2.39 11.26
CA LEU A 346 -18.81 2.02 11.08
C LEU A 346 -18.55 1.70 9.61
N MET A 347 -17.72 2.48 8.95
CA MET A 347 -17.39 2.29 7.54
C MET A 347 -16.08 1.52 7.39
N VAL A 348 -16.15 0.34 6.81
CA VAL A 348 -15.01 -0.54 6.46
C VAL A 348 -15.10 -0.94 5.00
N ASN A 349 -14.04 -1.54 4.44
CA ASN A 349 -14.09 -2.07 3.09
C ASN A 349 -14.54 -3.53 3.08
N SER A 350 -15.49 -3.86 2.19
CA SER A 350 -15.78 -5.25 1.82
C SER A 350 -14.58 -5.87 1.09
N GLY A 351 -14.37 -7.15 1.33
CA GLY A 351 -13.29 -7.90 0.69
C GLY A 351 -13.47 -8.06 -0.83
N THR A 352 -14.70 -8.05 -1.32
CA THR A 352 -15.02 -8.12 -2.76
C THR A 352 -14.38 -6.99 -3.57
N MET A 353 -14.16 -5.82 -2.94
CA MET A 353 -13.44 -4.70 -3.56
C MET A 353 -12.04 -5.08 -4.03
N TYR A 354 -11.44 -6.10 -3.42
CA TYR A 354 -10.07 -6.56 -3.71
C TYR A 354 -10.03 -7.72 -4.72
N GLY A 355 -11.18 -8.04 -5.35
CA GLY A 355 -11.29 -9.03 -6.41
C GLY A 355 -11.34 -10.48 -5.92
N PRO A 356 -10.95 -11.44 -6.79
CA PRO A 356 -11.02 -12.86 -6.47
C PRO A 356 -10.31 -13.22 -5.17
N GLY A 357 -10.95 -14.06 -4.34
CA GLY A 357 -10.44 -14.46 -3.02
C GLY A 357 -10.71 -13.47 -1.89
N GLY A 358 -11.41 -12.36 -2.16
CA GLY A 358 -11.76 -11.36 -1.14
C GLY A 358 -13.14 -11.57 -0.50
N GLU A 359 -14.02 -12.37 -1.10
CA GLU A 359 -15.33 -12.68 -0.52
C GLU A 359 -15.19 -13.39 0.83
N GLY A 360 -16.06 -13.07 1.78
CA GLY A 360 -16.01 -13.54 3.16
C GLY A 360 -15.11 -12.71 4.08
N PHE A 361 -14.44 -11.69 3.58
CA PHE A 361 -13.51 -10.85 4.35
C PHE A 361 -13.93 -9.38 4.38
N ILE A 362 -13.45 -8.67 5.40
CA ILE A 362 -13.47 -7.20 5.46
C ILE A 362 -12.07 -6.67 5.75
N ARG A 363 -11.78 -5.45 5.31
CA ARG A 363 -10.52 -4.76 5.62
C ARG A 363 -10.75 -3.58 6.53
N LEU A 364 -10.03 -3.55 7.64
CA LEU A 364 -10.05 -2.50 8.66
C LEU A 364 -8.72 -1.74 8.70
N ASN A 365 -8.77 -0.41 8.65
CA ASN A 365 -7.61 0.45 8.87
C ASN A 365 -7.44 0.71 10.37
N ILE A 366 -6.28 0.37 10.95
CA ILE A 366 -5.96 0.56 12.37
C ILE A 366 -5.02 1.75 12.65
N ALA A 367 -4.70 2.55 11.61
CA ALA A 367 -3.85 3.73 11.75
C ALA A 367 -4.63 4.94 12.28
N CYS A 368 -5.13 4.80 13.50
CA CYS A 368 -5.89 5.81 14.23
C CYS A 368 -5.57 5.75 15.74
N PRO A 369 -5.88 6.81 16.50
CA PRO A 369 -5.81 6.79 17.96
C PRO A 369 -6.52 5.57 18.56
N ARG A 370 -5.95 5.00 19.61
CA ARG A 370 -6.48 3.80 20.29
C ARG A 370 -7.95 3.94 20.67
N ALA A 371 -8.39 5.13 21.08
CA ALA A 371 -9.79 5.36 21.46
C ALA A 371 -10.75 5.20 20.26
N LEU A 372 -10.34 5.63 19.06
CA LEU A 372 -11.14 5.43 17.84
C LEU A 372 -11.16 3.95 17.43
N LEU A 373 -10.02 3.26 17.55
CA LEU A 373 -9.99 1.81 17.30
C LEU A 373 -10.92 1.07 18.27
N ALA A 374 -10.88 1.39 19.56
CA ALA A 374 -11.74 0.76 20.55
C ALA A 374 -13.24 0.98 20.25
N ASP A 375 -13.64 2.22 19.89
CA ASP A 375 -15.02 2.52 19.48
C ASP A 375 -15.43 1.71 18.23
N GLY A 376 -14.55 1.66 17.22
CA GLY A 376 -14.81 0.86 16.01
C GLY A 376 -15.02 -0.63 16.30
N LEU A 377 -14.20 -1.21 17.18
CA LEU A 377 -14.34 -2.62 17.59
C LEU A 377 -15.62 -2.87 18.38
N GLU A 378 -16.03 -1.94 19.25
CA GLU A 378 -17.31 -2.06 19.97
C GLU A 378 -18.52 -1.98 19.02
N ARG A 379 -18.46 -1.11 18.01
CA ARG A 379 -19.49 -1.04 16.95
C ARG A 379 -19.56 -2.34 16.16
N MET A 380 -18.42 -2.91 15.80
CA MET A 380 -18.34 -4.20 15.11
C MET A 380 -18.93 -5.34 15.96
N ALA A 381 -18.59 -5.40 17.25
CA ALA A 381 -19.11 -6.40 18.16
C ALA A 381 -20.63 -6.34 18.29
N ARG A 382 -21.23 -5.14 18.34
CA ARG A 382 -22.69 -5.00 18.40
C ARG A 382 -23.41 -5.59 17.19
N LEU A 383 -22.82 -5.54 15.97
CA LEU A 383 -23.38 -6.22 14.81
C LEU A 383 -23.26 -7.73 14.94
N PHE A 384 -22.04 -8.21 15.18
CA PHE A 384 -21.73 -9.64 15.17
C PHE A 384 -22.39 -10.42 16.31
N TYR A 385 -22.72 -9.79 17.46
CA TYR A 385 -23.53 -10.43 18.51
C TYR A 385 -25.00 -10.54 18.15
N ARG A 386 -25.55 -9.63 17.34
CA ARG A 386 -26.97 -9.66 16.96
C ARG A 386 -27.28 -10.70 15.89
N GLU A 387 -26.31 -11.14 15.13
CA GLU A 387 -26.47 -12.07 14.00
C GLU A 387 -26.26 -13.55 14.40
N VAL A 388 -25.97 -13.83 15.66
CA VAL A 388 -25.85 -15.20 16.22
C VAL A 388 -27.21 -15.74 16.67
N PHE A 389 -28.32 -15.23 16.14
CA PHE A 389 -29.65 -15.74 16.45
C PHE A 389 -30.41 -16.17 15.20
#